data_ccf77fa5f83e2777395f10513952e158
#
_entry.id   ccf77fa5f83e2777395f10513952e158
#
_cell.length_a   1.000
_cell.length_b   1.000
_cell.length_c   1.000
_cell.angle_alpha   90.00
_cell.angle_beta   90.00
_cell.angle_gamma   90.00
#
_symmetry.space_group_name_H-M   'P 1'
#
loop_
_entity.id
_entity.type
_entity.pdbx_description
1 polymer ?
#
loop_
_entity_poly.entity_id
_entity_poly.type
_entity_poly.pdbx_seq_one_letter_code
_entity_poly.pdbx_strand_id
1 'polypeptide(L)'
;IVLLTPTKKNNLVILEIFKDFQIPVILNDTESYFQRTEVSIILSLLKVIDNPRQDIPLAAVLRSPIVGLDEKQLALIRIQQKNGDFYEAVQHFIKICEASGIEQTAEIKDAYSKLALFMGRLHEWRNTARRSSLVTLIWTIYNDTHFLDYVGGMVAGKQRTANLHALYE
;
A
#
# COMPACT_ATOMS: atom_id res chain seq x y z
N ILE A 1 -5.93 -23.44 25.77
CA ILE A 1 -7.21 -22.96 26.34
C ILE A 1 -7.90 -22.15 25.25
N VAL A 2 -9.20 -22.39 25.01
CA VAL A 2 -10.02 -21.68 24.05
C VAL A 2 -11.05 -20.87 24.82
N LEU A 3 -11.17 -19.57 24.48
CA LEU A 3 -12.21 -18.68 25.00
C LEU A 3 -13.25 -18.45 23.89
N LEU A 4 -14.47 -18.86 24.13
CA LEU A 4 -15.61 -18.62 23.22
C LEU A 4 -16.39 -17.41 23.71
N THR A 5 -16.53 -16.40 22.86
CA THR A 5 -17.32 -15.20 23.17
C THR A 5 -18.56 -15.15 22.26
N PRO A 6 -19.73 -14.74 22.79
CA PRO A 6 -20.96 -14.69 21.99
C PRO A 6 -20.94 -13.58 20.92
N THR A 7 -20.10 -12.56 21.09
CA THR A 7 -19.96 -11.44 20.13
C THR A 7 -18.51 -10.99 20.04
N LYS A 8 -18.09 -10.46 18.90
CA LYS A 8 -16.73 -9.93 18.67
C LYS A 8 -16.48 -8.58 19.35
N LYS A 9 -17.52 -7.92 19.87
CA LYS A 9 -17.46 -6.54 20.37
C LYS A 9 -16.39 -6.32 21.45
N ASN A 10 -16.16 -7.30 22.29
CA ASN A 10 -15.22 -7.21 23.41
C ASN A 10 -13.85 -7.85 23.13
N ASN A 11 -13.62 -8.37 21.92
CA ASN A 11 -12.39 -9.08 21.60
C ASN A 11 -11.13 -8.22 21.76
N LEU A 12 -11.20 -6.93 21.39
CA LEU A 12 -10.07 -6.02 21.53
C LEU A 12 -9.73 -5.75 23.00
N VAL A 13 -10.76 -5.56 23.85
CA VAL A 13 -10.59 -5.35 25.30
C VAL A 13 -9.97 -6.58 25.96
N ILE A 14 -10.44 -7.77 25.59
CA ILE A 14 -9.87 -9.03 26.08
C ILE A 14 -8.40 -9.16 25.67
N LEU A 15 -8.07 -8.80 24.42
CA LEU A 15 -6.71 -8.85 23.92
C LEU A 15 -5.78 -7.89 24.68
N GLU A 16 -6.22 -6.66 24.97
CA GLU A 16 -5.46 -5.70 25.76
C GLU A 16 -5.22 -6.22 27.18
N ILE A 17 -6.25 -6.69 27.87
CA ILE A 17 -6.14 -7.24 29.22
C ILE A 17 -5.15 -8.41 29.25
N PHE A 18 -5.27 -9.36 28.32
CA PHE A 18 -4.36 -10.51 28.27
C PHE A 18 -2.91 -10.10 27.94
N LYS A 19 -2.73 -9.05 27.12
CA LYS A 19 -1.42 -8.48 26.85
C LYS A 19 -0.79 -7.88 28.10
N ASP A 20 -1.55 -7.16 28.91
CA ASP A 20 -1.09 -6.59 30.18
C ASP A 20 -0.64 -7.67 31.17
N PHE A 21 -1.33 -8.80 31.18
CA PHE A 21 -0.95 -9.99 31.97
C PHE A 21 0.09 -10.89 31.29
N GLN A 22 0.66 -10.47 30.15
CA GLN A 22 1.64 -11.24 29.36
C GLN A 22 1.14 -12.63 28.94
N ILE A 23 -0.17 -12.80 28.78
CA ILE A 23 -0.80 -14.03 28.33
C ILE A 23 -0.86 -14.02 26.81
N PRO A 24 -0.19 -14.96 26.09
CA PRO A 24 -0.25 -15.01 24.64
C PRO A 24 -1.66 -15.41 24.17
N VAL A 25 -2.27 -14.57 23.32
CA VAL A 25 -3.62 -14.78 22.77
C VAL A 25 -3.59 -14.68 21.26
N ILE A 26 -4.26 -15.60 20.61
CA ILE A 26 -4.54 -15.54 19.17
C ILE A 26 -6.04 -15.30 19.00
N LEU A 27 -6.39 -14.19 18.32
CA LEU A 27 -7.77 -13.90 17.92
C LEU A 27 -7.98 -14.36 16.47
N ASN A 28 -9.02 -15.16 16.28
CA ASN A 28 -9.45 -15.57 14.93
C ASN A 28 -10.47 -14.53 14.42
N ASP A 29 -9.99 -13.34 14.02
CA ASP A 29 -10.84 -12.24 13.56
C ASP A 29 -10.54 -11.91 12.09
N THR A 30 -11.37 -12.45 11.20
CA THR A 30 -11.28 -12.25 9.75
C THR A 30 -11.58 -10.80 9.32
N GLU A 31 -12.44 -10.07 10.05
CA GLU A 31 -12.75 -8.67 9.71
C GLU A 31 -11.57 -7.76 10.00
N SER A 32 -10.80 -8.02 11.04
CA SER A 32 -9.60 -7.25 11.36
C SER A 32 -8.43 -7.56 10.42
N TYR A 33 -8.42 -8.69 9.72
CA TYR A 33 -7.35 -9.07 8.79
C TYR A 33 -7.20 -8.09 7.62
N PHE A 34 -8.29 -7.78 6.92
CA PHE A 34 -8.27 -6.85 5.79
C PHE A 34 -8.02 -5.38 6.19
N GLN A 35 -8.16 -5.06 7.48
CA GLN A 35 -7.85 -3.74 8.05
C GLN A 35 -6.39 -3.61 8.49
N ARG A 36 -5.61 -4.69 8.48
CA ARG A 36 -4.18 -4.65 8.75
C ARG A 36 -3.47 -3.75 7.74
N THR A 37 -2.62 -2.86 8.22
CA THR A 37 -1.98 -1.84 7.37
C THR A 37 -1.27 -2.45 6.18
N GLU A 38 -0.48 -3.51 6.39
CA GLU A 38 0.24 -4.22 5.33
C GLU A 38 -0.68 -4.83 4.29
N VAL A 39 -1.80 -5.43 4.71
CA VAL A 39 -2.81 -6.03 3.82
C VAL A 39 -3.55 -4.94 3.06
N SER A 40 -3.97 -3.88 3.76
CA SER A 40 -4.69 -2.74 3.18
C SER A 40 -3.89 -2.02 2.09
N ILE A 41 -2.55 -1.91 2.26
CA ILE A 41 -1.66 -1.34 1.24
C ILE A 41 -1.68 -2.20 -0.04
N ILE A 42 -1.53 -3.51 0.07
CA ILE A 42 -1.56 -4.40 -1.10
C ILE A 42 -2.94 -4.41 -1.76
N LEU A 43 -4.03 -4.44 -0.98
CA LEU A 43 -5.38 -4.32 -1.53
C LEU A 43 -5.61 -3.00 -2.27
N SER A 44 -5.06 -1.90 -1.73
CA SER A 44 -5.12 -0.60 -2.41
C SER A 44 -4.31 -0.63 -3.72
N LEU A 45 -3.15 -1.27 -3.74
CA LEU A 45 -2.35 -1.43 -4.96
C LEU A 45 -3.08 -2.29 -6.00
N LEU A 46 -3.71 -3.39 -5.61
CA LEU A 46 -4.52 -4.20 -6.52
C LEU A 46 -5.69 -3.41 -7.13
N LYS A 47 -6.35 -2.56 -6.32
CA LYS A 47 -7.40 -1.64 -6.83
C LYS A 47 -6.84 -0.63 -7.83
N VAL A 48 -5.62 -0.10 -7.60
CA VAL A 48 -4.95 0.83 -8.51
C VAL A 48 -4.52 0.13 -9.80
N ILE A 49 -4.08 -1.13 -9.74
CA ILE A 49 -3.76 -1.95 -10.91
C ILE A 49 -5.01 -2.16 -11.77
N ASP A 50 -6.14 -2.46 -11.16
CA ASP A 50 -7.43 -2.59 -11.86
C ASP A 50 -7.88 -1.24 -12.43
N ASN A 51 -8.04 -0.24 -11.58
CA ASN A 51 -8.46 1.11 -11.97
C ASN A 51 -7.66 2.20 -11.22
N PRO A 52 -6.69 2.88 -11.86
CA PRO A 52 -5.84 3.88 -11.22
C PRO A 52 -6.56 5.22 -10.95
N ARG A 53 -7.77 5.43 -11.46
CA ARG A 53 -8.57 6.64 -11.26
C ARG A 53 -9.33 6.69 -9.93
N GLN A 54 -9.01 5.79 -9.01
CA GLN A 54 -9.53 5.78 -7.65
C GLN A 54 -8.58 6.57 -6.73
N ASP A 55 -8.93 7.80 -6.40
CA ASP A 55 -8.07 8.74 -5.66
C ASP A 55 -7.60 8.19 -4.30
N ILE A 56 -8.51 7.59 -3.51
CA ILE A 56 -8.18 7.09 -2.16
C ILE A 56 -7.17 5.93 -2.21
N PRO A 57 -7.39 4.84 -2.98
CA PRO A 57 -6.40 3.78 -3.13
C PRO A 57 -5.07 4.28 -3.71
N LEU A 58 -5.11 5.18 -4.72
CA LEU A 58 -3.90 5.72 -5.32
C LEU A 58 -3.09 6.52 -4.31
N ALA A 59 -3.72 7.43 -3.57
CA ALA A 59 -3.03 8.22 -2.55
C ALA A 59 -2.43 7.32 -1.44
N ALA A 60 -3.16 6.27 -1.03
CA ALA A 60 -2.67 5.30 -0.05
C ALA A 60 -1.41 4.56 -0.55
N VAL A 61 -1.38 4.15 -1.82
CA VAL A 61 -0.21 3.48 -2.42
C VAL A 61 0.96 4.45 -2.56
N LEU A 62 0.73 5.66 -3.07
CA LEU A 62 1.77 6.67 -3.27
C LEU A 62 2.44 7.07 -1.95
N ARG A 63 1.68 7.13 -0.86
CA ARG A 63 2.20 7.40 0.49
C ARG A 63 2.84 6.19 1.17
N SER A 64 2.53 4.98 0.73
CA SER A 64 3.06 3.75 1.30
C SER A 64 4.56 3.58 1.03
N PRO A 65 5.25 2.66 1.75
CA PRO A 65 6.65 2.34 1.49
C PRO A 65 6.94 1.84 0.07
N ILE A 66 5.92 1.41 -0.67
CA ILE A 66 6.05 0.95 -2.06
C ILE A 66 6.51 2.09 -2.98
N VAL A 67 6.03 3.32 -2.75
CA VAL A 67 6.42 4.51 -3.53
C VAL A 67 7.16 5.53 -2.67
N GLY A 68 6.70 5.78 -1.44
CA GLY A 68 7.40 6.58 -0.45
C GLY A 68 7.31 8.10 -0.70
N LEU A 69 6.17 8.59 -1.22
CA LEU A 69 5.92 10.03 -1.28
C LEU A 69 5.47 10.55 0.08
N ASP A 70 5.92 11.75 0.43
CA ASP A 70 5.43 12.47 1.58
C ASP A 70 4.21 13.36 1.26
N GLU A 71 3.64 13.97 2.29
CA GLU A 71 2.43 14.81 2.18
C GLU A 71 2.68 16.06 1.34
N LYS A 72 3.89 16.64 1.41
CA LYS A 72 4.28 17.82 0.64
C LYS A 72 4.37 17.48 -0.85
N GLN A 73 4.98 16.35 -1.18
CA GLN A 73 5.09 15.86 -2.54
C GLN A 73 3.72 15.57 -3.15
N LEU A 74 2.80 14.96 -2.39
CA LEU A 74 1.42 14.76 -2.84
C LEU A 74 0.69 16.10 -3.07
N ALA A 75 0.90 17.08 -2.20
CA ALA A 75 0.33 18.42 -2.36
C ALA A 75 0.91 19.13 -3.60
N LEU A 76 2.23 19.04 -3.84
CA LEU A 76 2.89 19.59 -5.02
C LEU A 76 2.30 19.03 -6.32
N ILE A 77 2.05 17.72 -6.39
CA ILE A 77 1.41 17.07 -7.53
C ILE A 77 0.01 17.67 -7.75
N ARG A 78 -0.80 17.79 -6.69
CA ARG A 78 -2.18 18.30 -6.79
C ARG A 78 -2.24 19.78 -7.17
N ILE A 79 -1.28 20.59 -6.72
CA ILE A 79 -1.21 22.02 -7.07
C ILE A 79 -1.01 22.22 -8.58
N GLN A 80 -0.25 21.34 -9.25
CA GLN A 80 -0.01 21.44 -10.69
C GLN A 80 -1.28 21.17 -11.51
N GLN A 81 -2.20 20.36 -10.98
CA GLN A 81 -3.50 20.10 -11.59
C GLN A 81 -4.58 19.98 -10.51
N LYS A 82 -5.36 21.04 -10.34
CA LYS A 82 -6.38 21.13 -9.28
C LYS A 82 -7.65 20.35 -9.59
N ASN A 83 -8.00 20.23 -10.87
CA ASN A 83 -9.22 19.58 -11.34
C ASN A 83 -8.92 18.17 -11.89
N GLY A 84 -9.93 17.31 -11.91
CA GLY A 84 -9.81 15.93 -12.35
C GLY A 84 -9.38 14.97 -11.24
N ASP A 85 -9.19 13.71 -11.59
CA ASP A 85 -8.72 12.68 -10.66
C ASP A 85 -7.22 12.83 -10.35
N PHE A 86 -6.78 12.19 -9.26
CA PHE A 86 -5.38 12.31 -8.82
C PHE A 86 -4.42 11.63 -9.79
N TYR A 87 -4.87 10.62 -10.51
CA TYR A 87 -4.06 9.94 -11.53
C TYR A 87 -3.72 10.88 -12.70
N GLU A 88 -4.67 11.71 -13.14
CA GLU A 88 -4.42 12.76 -14.14
C GLU A 88 -3.41 13.77 -13.62
N ALA A 89 -3.50 14.17 -12.35
CA ALA A 89 -2.53 15.07 -11.73
C ALA A 89 -1.11 14.48 -11.71
N VAL A 90 -0.98 13.19 -11.39
CA VAL A 90 0.30 12.46 -11.46
C VAL A 90 0.87 12.46 -12.88
N GLN A 91 0.05 12.12 -13.89
CA GLN A 91 0.48 12.11 -15.28
C GLN A 91 0.90 13.51 -15.77
N HIS A 92 0.16 14.53 -15.38
CA HIS A 92 0.48 15.91 -15.72
C HIS A 92 1.79 16.37 -15.08
N PHE A 93 1.99 16.05 -13.79
CA PHE A 93 3.23 16.35 -13.07
C PHE A 93 4.45 15.72 -13.76
N ILE A 94 4.37 14.45 -14.13
CA ILE A 94 5.45 13.75 -14.86
C ILE A 94 5.76 14.47 -16.17
N LYS A 95 4.74 14.77 -16.99
CA LYS A 95 4.91 15.47 -18.28
C LYS A 95 5.58 16.84 -18.14
N ILE A 96 5.20 17.60 -17.11
CA ILE A 96 5.82 18.94 -16.88
C ILE A 96 7.28 18.76 -16.48
N CYS A 97 7.61 17.79 -15.63
CA CYS A 97 9.00 17.52 -15.23
C CYS A 97 9.85 17.09 -16.43
N GLU A 98 9.32 16.28 -17.34
CA GLU A 98 10.00 15.86 -18.58
C GLU A 98 10.21 17.02 -19.55
N ALA A 99 9.25 17.92 -19.66
CA ALA A 99 9.34 19.10 -20.52
C ALA A 99 10.23 20.23 -19.97
N SER A 100 10.89 20.02 -18.80
CA SER A 100 11.67 21.05 -18.08
C SER A 100 10.86 22.32 -17.72
N GLY A 101 9.54 22.18 -17.63
CA GLY A 101 8.62 23.30 -17.38
C GLY A 101 8.52 23.73 -15.92
N ILE A 102 9.17 23.04 -14.99
CA ILE A 102 9.22 23.39 -13.56
C ILE A 102 10.67 23.54 -13.14
N GLU A 103 10.94 24.56 -12.31
CA GLU A 103 12.21 24.68 -11.61
C GLU A 103 12.42 23.43 -10.73
N GLN A 104 13.39 22.60 -11.10
CA GLN A 104 13.58 21.28 -10.51
C GLN A 104 14.34 21.38 -9.19
N THR A 105 13.62 21.68 -8.11
CA THR A 105 14.15 21.52 -6.75
C THR A 105 14.47 20.04 -6.46
N ALA A 106 15.31 19.78 -5.46
CA ALA A 106 15.64 18.40 -5.06
C ALA A 106 14.39 17.59 -4.70
N GLU A 107 13.38 18.23 -4.10
CA GLU A 107 12.11 17.61 -3.71
C GLU A 107 11.27 17.22 -4.94
N ILE A 108 11.22 18.06 -5.96
CA ILE A 108 10.52 17.76 -7.23
C ILE A 108 11.21 16.63 -7.98
N LYS A 109 12.56 16.63 -8.02
CA LYS A 109 13.34 15.54 -8.64
C LYS A 109 13.11 14.19 -7.95
N ASP A 110 13.08 14.18 -6.61
CA ASP A 110 12.80 12.97 -5.83
C ASP A 110 11.37 12.46 -6.11
N ALA A 111 10.37 13.34 -6.05
CA ALA A 111 8.98 12.97 -6.37
C ALA A 111 8.85 12.43 -7.80
N TYR A 112 9.47 13.09 -8.77
CA TYR A 112 9.46 12.65 -10.17
C TYR A 112 10.08 11.26 -10.34
N SER A 113 11.26 11.01 -9.75
CA SER A 113 11.95 9.72 -9.88
C SER A 113 11.13 8.57 -9.29
N LYS A 114 10.51 8.78 -8.12
CA LYS A 114 9.62 7.81 -7.47
C LYS A 114 8.37 7.53 -8.32
N LEU A 115 7.75 8.57 -8.86
CA LEU A 115 6.57 8.44 -9.71
C LEU A 115 6.88 7.78 -11.04
N ALA A 116 7.97 8.14 -11.71
CA ALA A 116 8.36 7.53 -12.97
C ALA A 116 8.61 6.01 -12.81
N LEU A 117 9.32 5.61 -11.75
CA LEU A 117 9.52 4.21 -11.40
C LEU A 117 8.19 3.50 -11.12
N PHE A 118 7.32 4.12 -10.31
CA PHE A 118 6.01 3.54 -9.98
C PHE A 118 5.14 3.37 -11.23
N MET A 119 5.07 4.37 -12.10
CA MET A 119 4.25 4.29 -13.32
C MET A 119 4.75 3.21 -14.29
N GLY A 120 6.05 3.03 -14.41
CA GLY A 120 6.65 1.92 -15.18
C GLY A 120 6.22 0.56 -14.60
N ARG A 121 6.40 0.35 -13.30
CA ARG A 121 5.97 -0.87 -12.61
C ARG A 121 4.46 -1.10 -12.71
N LEU A 122 3.65 -0.05 -12.55
CA LEU A 122 2.19 -0.14 -12.68
C LEU A 122 1.78 -0.65 -14.07
N HIS A 123 2.45 -0.19 -15.11
CA HIS A 123 2.22 -0.67 -16.47
C HIS A 123 2.54 -2.17 -16.60
N GLU A 124 3.66 -2.63 -16.07
CA GLU A 124 4.08 -4.03 -16.08
C GLU A 124 3.14 -4.91 -15.25
N TRP A 125 2.76 -4.48 -14.05
CA TRP A 125 1.81 -5.22 -13.21
C TRP A 125 0.43 -5.35 -13.86
N ARG A 126 -0.05 -4.32 -14.57
CA ARG A 126 -1.30 -4.40 -15.35
C ARG A 126 -1.21 -5.40 -16.49
N ASN A 127 -0.06 -5.51 -17.14
CA ASN A 127 0.18 -6.52 -18.16
C ASN A 127 0.22 -7.93 -17.57
N THR A 128 0.87 -8.10 -16.41
CA THR A 128 0.90 -9.36 -15.65
C THR A 128 -0.49 -9.76 -15.19
N ALA A 129 -1.28 -8.81 -14.64
CA ALA A 129 -2.65 -9.06 -14.18
C ALA A 129 -3.57 -9.59 -15.29
N ARG A 130 -3.35 -9.19 -16.55
CA ARG A 130 -4.15 -9.64 -17.70
C ARG A 130 -3.77 -11.02 -18.21
N ARG A 131 -2.56 -11.52 -17.90
CA ARG A 131 -1.99 -12.73 -18.49
C ARG A 131 -1.72 -13.84 -17.49
N SER A 132 -1.73 -13.53 -16.21
CA SER A 132 -1.31 -14.43 -15.13
C SER A 132 -2.35 -14.51 -14.03
N SER A 133 -2.17 -15.46 -13.10
CA SER A 133 -3.02 -15.58 -11.93
C SER A 133 -2.78 -14.45 -10.93
N LEU A 134 -3.76 -14.22 -10.04
CA LEU A 134 -3.64 -13.25 -8.95
C LEU A 134 -2.44 -13.57 -8.03
N VAL A 135 -2.21 -14.83 -7.76
CA VAL A 135 -1.06 -15.31 -6.97
C VAL A 135 0.26 -14.87 -7.60
N THR A 136 0.40 -15.08 -8.92
CA THR A 136 1.60 -14.66 -9.67
C THR A 136 1.78 -13.14 -9.62
N LEU A 137 0.71 -12.37 -9.76
CA LEU A 137 0.75 -10.92 -9.67
C LEU A 137 1.22 -10.46 -8.29
N ILE A 138 0.64 -11.00 -7.21
CA ILE A 138 1.02 -10.64 -5.83
C ILE A 138 2.49 -10.96 -5.57
N TRP A 139 2.97 -12.13 -5.99
CA TRP A 139 4.38 -12.51 -5.90
C TRP A 139 5.30 -11.54 -6.67
N THR A 140 4.92 -11.17 -7.89
CA THR A 140 5.67 -10.19 -8.69
C THR A 140 5.75 -8.85 -7.95
N ILE A 141 4.63 -8.37 -7.40
CA ILE A 141 4.60 -7.13 -6.61
C ILE A 141 5.53 -7.21 -5.40
N TYR A 142 5.53 -8.32 -4.65
CA TYR A 142 6.39 -8.48 -3.47
C TYR A 142 7.88 -8.45 -3.86
N ASN A 143 8.25 -9.12 -4.94
CA ASN A 143 9.64 -9.15 -5.41
C ASN A 143 10.10 -7.78 -5.93
N ASP A 144 9.28 -7.10 -6.74
CA ASP A 144 9.64 -5.82 -7.35
C ASP A 144 9.74 -4.69 -6.31
N THR A 145 8.97 -4.78 -5.23
CA THR A 145 8.87 -3.73 -4.20
C THR A 145 9.68 -4.03 -2.94
N HIS A 146 10.15 -5.26 -2.76
CA HIS A 146 10.75 -5.76 -1.52
C HIS A 146 9.86 -5.52 -0.28
N PHE A 147 8.54 -5.50 -0.50
CA PHE A 147 7.59 -5.14 0.54
C PHE A 147 7.55 -6.15 1.68
N LEU A 148 7.78 -7.45 1.40
CA LEU A 148 7.90 -8.49 2.43
C LEU A 148 9.08 -8.23 3.37
N ASP A 149 10.24 -7.85 2.83
CA ASP A 149 11.45 -7.57 3.61
C ASP A 149 11.24 -6.34 4.49
N TYR A 150 10.66 -5.29 3.90
CA TYR A 150 10.32 -4.07 4.64
C TYR A 150 9.39 -4.36 5.82
N VAL A 151 8.31 -5.09 5.60
CA VAL A 151 7.31 -5.44 6.62
C VAL A 151 7.90 -6.38 7.67
N GLY A 152 8.78 -7.30 7.26
CA GLY A 152 9.51 -8.20 8.16
C GLY A 152 10.41 -7.47 9.16
N GLY A 153 10.97 -6.32 8.78
CA GLY A 153 11.78 -5.46 9.65
C GLY A 153 10.97 -4.58 10.63
N MET A 154 9.65 -4.52 10.49
CA MET A 154 8.78 -3.73 11.38
C MET A 154 8.50 -4.43 12.72
N VAL A 155 7.95 -3.66 13.68
CA VAL A 155 7.40 -4.24 14.93
C VAL A 155 6.34 -5.31 14.60
N ALA A 156 6.43 -6.45 15.23
CA ALA A 156 5.63 -7.66 14.93
C ALA A 156 5.81 -8.18 13.48
N GLY A 157 6.99 -8.00 12.89
CA GLY A 157 7.28 -8.33 11.49
C GLY A 157 6.89 -9.76 11.10
N LYS A 158 7.17 -10.76 11.94
CA LYS A 158 6.79 -12.15 11.68
C LYS A 158 5.27 -12.32 11.44
N GLN A 159 4.45 -11.64 12.28
CA GLN A 159 2.99 -11.71 12.13
C GLN A 159 2.53 -10.98 10.87
N ARG A 160 3.12 -9.81 10.58
CA ARG A 160 2.81 -9.04 9.38
C ARG A 160 3.19 -9.77 8.10
N THR A 161 4.35 -10.41 8.06
CA THR A 161 4.76 -11.27 6.94
C THR A 161 3.81 -12.46 6.78
N ALA A 162 3.41 -13.12 7.87
CA ALA A 162 2.41 -14.18 7.83
C ALA A 162 1.06 -13.69 7.27
N ASN A 163 0.62 -12.47 7.64
CA ASN A 163 -0.59 -11.87 7.08
C ASN A 163 -0.49 -11.66 5.55
N LEU A 164 0.67 -11.22 5.05
CA LEU A 164 0.90 -11.08 3.61
C LEU A 164 0.99 -12.42 2.88
N HIS A 165 1.53 -13.45 3.52
CA HIS A 165 1.52 -14.82 2.96
C HIS A 165 0.09 -15.35 2.83
N ALA A 166 -0.74 -15.18 3.86
CA ALA A 166 -2.15 -15.58 3.83
C ALA A 166 -3.00 -14.82 2.79
N LEU A 167 -2.49 -13.75 2.20
CA LEU A 167 -3.23 -12.97 1.18
C LEU A 167 -3.25 -13.66 -0.18
N TYR A 168 -2.27 -14.50 -0.49
CA TYR A 168 -2.20 -15.19 -1.78
C TYR A 168 -2.49 -16.71 -1.70
N GLU A 169 -2.68 -17.27 -0.51
CA GLU A 169 -3.17 -18.64 -0.29
C GLU A 169 -4.68 -18.74 -0.49
#